data_60c6588ede6f04006ece645eaee53070
#
_entry.id   60c6588ede6f04006ece645eaee53070
#
_cell.length_a   1.000
_cell.length_b   1.000
_cell.length_c   1.000
_cell.angle_alpha   90.00
_cell.angle_beta   90.00
_cell.angle_gamma   90.00
#
_symmetry.space_group_name_H-M   'P 1'
#
loop_
_entity.id
_entity.type
_entity.pdbx_description
1 polymer ?
#
loop_
_entity_poly.entity_id
_entity_poly.type
_entity_poly.pdbx_seq_one_letter_code
_entity_poly.pdbx_strand_id
1 'polypeptide(L)'
;MVSEPIEAAGKDAQVAFPGFRLLGALLGASAERIAKDRSSFGPLLETFVFSEVLKQASWFGESCALYHYRDKDQDEVDLVIETGSGALVGIEVKASATVNAGDFKGLRKLADACGDNFKLGVVLCDGGRPVPFGDRLVAAPMSCLWA
;
A
#
# COMPACT_ATOMS: atom_id res chain seq x y z
N MET A 1 -2.05 23.21 9.24
CA MET A 1 -0.94 23.50 8.34
C MET A 1 0.09 22.36 8.43
N VAL A 2 -0.18 21.26 7.73
CA VAL A 2 0.74 20.11 7.62
C VAL A 2 0.61 19.54 6.21
N SER A 3 1.00 20.32 5.22
CA SER A 3 1.00 19.91 3.81
C SER A 3 2.39 19.54 3.27
N GLU A 4 3.45 19.68 4.07
CA GLU A 4 4.81 19.47 3.58
C GLU A 4 5.30 18.01 3.43
N PRO A 5 4.88 17.01 4.23
CA PRO A 5 5.42 15.66 4.06
C PRO A 5 4.89 14.91 2.84
N ILE A 6 3.67 15.24 2.39
CA ILE A 6 3.06 14.58 1.23
C ILE A 6 3.37 15.35 -0.06
N GLU A 7 3.56 16.66 0.01
CA GLU A 7 3.99 17.49 -1.13
C GLU A 7 5.45 17.22 -1.55
N ALA A 8 6.30 16.77 -0.63
CA ALA A 8 7.67 16.35 -0.93
C ALA A 8 7.77 14.96 -1.57
N ALA A 9 6.74 14.12 -1.43
CA ALA A 9 6.59 12.88 -2.18
C ALA A 9 5.92 13.23 -3.53
N GLY A 10 6.71 13.68 -4.48
CA GLY A 10 6.36 14.25 -5.77
C GLY A 10 4.98 13.95 -6.32
N LYS A 11 4.29 15.00 -6.74
CA LYS A 11 3.07 14.98 -7.58
C LYS A 11 3.23 14.23 -8.92
N ASP A 12 4.35 13.56 -9.14
CA ASP A 12 4.69 12.86 -10.38
C ASP A 12 4.26 11.40 -10.42
N ALA A 13 3.57 10.91 -9.39
CA ALA A 13 3.10 9.53 -9.34
C ALA A 13 1.75 9.29 -10.05
N GLN A 14 1.40 10.07 -11.07
CA GLN A 14 0.49 9.59 -12.12
C GLN A 14 1.27 8.70 -13.09
N VAL A 15 1.99 7.71 -12.56
CA VAL A 15 2.48 6.63 -13.39
C VAL A 15 1.26 5.84 -13.82
N ALA A 16 0.95 5.89 -15.11
CA ALA A 16 0.00 4.96 -15.72
C ALA A 16 0.57 3.56 -15.55
N PHE A 17 0.19 2.87 -14.46
CA PHE A 17 0.56 1.49 -14.27
C PHE A 17 -0.07 0.67 -15.41
N PRO A 18 0.71 0.00 -16.24
CA PRO A 18 0.17 -1.02 -17.11
C PRO A 18 -0.61 -2.00 -16.22
N GLY A 19 -1.81 -2.36 -16.61
CA GLY A 19 -2.65 -3.25 -15.81
C GLY A 19 -1.87 -4.48 -15.36
N PHE A 20 -2.20 -5.03 -14.20
CA PHE A 20 -1.55 -6.21 -13.59
C PHE A 20 -1.24 -7.33 -14.60
N ARG A 21 -2.15 -7.60 -15.55
CA ARG A 21 -1.95 -8.62 -16.59
C ARG A 21 -0.80 -8.27 -17.54
N LEU A 22 -0.67 -7.00 -17.92
CA LEU A 22 0.41 -6.53 -18.78
C LEU A 22 1.75 -6.59 -18.05
N LEU A 23 1.81 -6.16 -16.80
CA LEU A 23 3.03 -6.25 -15.99
C LEU A 23 3.45 -7.72 -15.81
N GLY A 24 2.52 -8.62 -15.49
CA GLY A 24 2.79 -10.04 -15.40
C GLY A 24 3.34 -10.63 -16.69
N ALA A 25 2.78 -10.24 -17.83
CA ALA A 25 3.25 -10.66 -19.15
C ALA A 25 4.64 -10.10 -19.47
N LEU A 26 4.90 -8.82 -19.16
CA LEU A 26 6.22 -8.19 -19.38
C LEU A 26 7.32 -8.79 -18.51
N LEU A 27 6.99 -9.19 -17.28
CA LEU A 27 7.94 -9.86 -16.37
C LEU A 27 8.05 -11.36 -16.65
N GLY A 28 7.31 -11.89 -17.62
CA GLY A 28 7.25 -13.31 -17.91
C GLY A 28 6.79 -14.14 -16.71
N ALA A 29 5.93 -13.57 -15.88
CA ALA A 29 5.43 -14.21 -14.67
C ALA A 29 4.48 -15.35 -15.04
N SER A 30 4.89 -16.58 -14.74
CA SER A 30 4.03 -17.74 -14.73
C SER A 30 3.86 -18.25 -13.30
N ALA A 31 2.78 -18.98 -13.02
CA ALA A 31 2.59 -19.57 -11.70
C ALA A 31 3.78 -20.44 -11.27
N GLU A 32 4.42 -21.14 -12.22
CA GLU A 32 5.60 -21.94 -11.94
C GLU A 32 6.83 -21.12 -11.61
N ARG A 33 7.06 -19.98 -12.30
CA ARG A 33 8.17 -19.06 -11.98
C ARG A 33 7.98 -18.40 -10.64
N ILE A 34 6.76 -17.95 -10.33
CA ILE A 34 6.42 -17.34 -9.04
C ILE A 34 6.62 -18.37 -7.90
N ALA A 35 6.29 -19.63 -8.14
CA ALA A 35 6.49 -20.70 -7.15
C ALA A 35 7.98 -20.97 -6.89
N LYS A 36 8.84 -20.81 -7.91
CA LYS A 36 10.29 -21.02 -7.81
C LYS A 36 11.07 -19.81 -7.30
N ASP A 37 10.64 -18.61 -7.70
CA ASP A 37 11.28 -17.35 -7.31
C ASP A 37 10.23 -16.33 -6.86
N ARG A 38 10.05 -16.25 -5.56
CA ARG A 38 9.12 -15.30 -4.92
C ARG A 38 9.60 -13.86 -4.92
N SER A 39 10.86 -13.60 -5.26
CA SER A 39 11.40 -12.23 -5.28
C SER A 39 10.74 -11.33 -6.32
N SER A 40 10.32 -11.92 -7.44
CA SER A 40 9.58 -11.20 -8.49
C SER A 40 8.08 -11.02 -8.18
N PHE A 41 7.57 -11.69 -7.16
CA PHE A 41 6.15 -11.65 -6.81
C PHE A 41 5.75 -10.38 -6.06
N GLY A 42 6.64 -9.82 -5.24
CA GLY A 42 6.38 -8.59 -4.47
C GLY A 42 5.87 -7.44 -5.34
N PRO A 43 6.64 -7.00 -6.36
CA PRO A 43 6.21 -5.90 -7.25
C PRO A 43 4.91 -6.18 -8.01
N LEU A 44 4.66 -7.44 -8.38
CA LEU A 44 3.39 -7.85 -8.99
C LEU A 44 2.21 -7.69 -8.04
N LEU A 45 2.42 -8.11 -6.78
CA LEU A 45 1.40 -8.03 -5.75
C LEU A 45 1.08 -6.59 -5.39
N GLU A 46 2.09 -5.73 -5.26
CA GLU A 46 1.92 -4.28 -5.05
C GLU A 46 1.09 -3.65 -6.18
N THR A 47 1.44 -3.94 -7.44
CA THR A 47 0.69 -3.44 -8.60
C THR A 47 -0.75 -3.96 -8.61
N PHE A 48 -0.96 -5.21 -8.23
CA PHE A 48 -2.29 -5.79 -8.12
C PHE A 48 -3.13 -5.06 -7.05
N VAL A 49 -2.59 -4.89 -5.85
CA VAL A 49 -3.26 -4.17 -4.75
C VAL A 49 -3.58 -2.75 -5.16
N PHE A 50 -2.62 -2.02 -5.75
CA PHE A 50 -2.85 -0.67 -6.26
C PHE A 50 -4.02 -0.63 -7.24
N SER A 51 -4.06 -1.55 -8.20
CA SER A 51 -5.11 -1.61 -9.22
C SER A 51 -6.49 -1.91 -8.62
N GLU A 52 -6.56 -2.78 -7.60
CA GLU A 52 -7.80 -3.11 -6.90
C GLU A 52 -8.30 -1.91 -6.06
N VAL A 53 -7.40 -1.27 -5.31
CA VAL A 53 -7.75 -0.07 -4.53
C VAL A 53 -8.19 1.07 -5.44
N LEU A 54 -7.52 1.28 -6.57
CA LEU A 54 -7.90 2.31 -7.54
C LEU A 54 -9.31 2.09 -8.09
N LYS A 55 -9.66 0.84 -8.43
CA LYS A 55 -11.02 0.48 -8.85
C LYS A 55 -12.05 0.77 -7.77
N GLN A 56 -11.78 0.37 -6.53
CA GLN A 56 -12.69 0.60 -5.42
C GLN A 56 -12.85 2.10 -5.11
N ALA A 57 -11.75 2.86 -5.12
CA ALA A 57 -11.78 4.31 -4.94
C ALA A 57 -12.63 5.01 -6.01
N SER A 58 -12.62 4.52 -7.25
CA SER A 58 -13.44 5.08 -8.33
C SER A 58 -14.95 4.90 -8.14
N TRP A 59 -15.36 3.92 -7.32
CA TRP A 59 -16.78 3.62 -7.03
C TRP A 59 -17.25 4.13 -5.67
N PHE A 60 -16.34 4.56 -4.82
CA PHE A 60 -16.63 4.93 -3.43
C PHE A 60 -17.48 6.20 -3.30
N GLY A 61 -17.60 7.00 -4.36
CA GLY A 61 -18.45 8.19 -4.39
C GLY A 61 -17.86 9.44 -3.71
N GLU A 62 -16.72 9.31 -3.02
CA GLU A 62 -15.94 10.43 -2.49
C GLU A 62 -14.64 10.58 -3.29
N SER A 63 -14.14 11.82 -3.36
CA SER A 63 -12.83 12.08 -3.97
C SER A 63 -11.74 11.49 -3.11
N CYS A 64 -10.97 10.56 -3.68
CA CYS A 64 -9.78 10.00 -3.09
C CYS A 64 -8.60 10.23 -4.01
N ALA A 65 -7.45 10.58 -3.44
CA ALA A 65 -6.17 10.61 -4.14
C ALA A 65 -5.28 9.47 -3.65
N LEU A 66 -4.52 8.88 -4.56
CA LEU A 66 -3.63 7.76 -4.28
C LEU A 66 -2.19 8.22 -4.51
N TYR A 67 -1.32 7.96 -3.54
CA TYR A 67 0.09 8.33 -3.54
C TYR A 67 0.97 7.16 -3.17
N HIS A 68 2.23 7.24 -3.53
CA HIS A 68 3.33 6.48 -2.95
C HIS A 68 4.06 7.40 -1.96
N TYR A 69 4.42 6.90 -0.79
CA TYR A 69 5.19 7.66 0.19
C TYR A 69 6.62 7.11 0.28
N ARG A 70 7.59 8.02 0.27
CA ARG A 70 8.99 7.73 0.56
C ARG A 70 9.57 8.90 1.36
N ASP A 71 10.23 8.61 2.45
CA ASP A 71 10.91 9.62 3.23
C ASP A 71 12.40 9.79 2.82
N LYS A 72 13.06 10.76 3.44
CA LYS A 72 14.50 11.03 3.22
C LYS A 72 15.40 9.87 3.63
N ASP A 73 14.96 9.02 4.53
CA ASP A 73 15.69 7.84 5.03
C ASP A 73 15.40 6.59 4.18
N GLN A 74 14.70 6.75 3.07
CA GLN A 74 14.27 5.69 2.15
C GLN A 74 13.28 4.70 2.76
N ASP A 75 12.58 5.08 3.83
CA ASP A 75 11.44 4.31 4.31
C ASP A 75 10.21 4.63 3.46
N GLU A 76 9.53 3.59 3.00
CA GLU A 76 8.46 3.67 2.01
C GLU A 76 7.13 3.19 2.59
N VAL A 77 6.05 3.66 2.00
CA VAL A 77 4.71 3.06 2.11
C VAL A 77 4.20 2.88 0.69
N ASP A 78 3.85 1.66 0.32
CA ASP A 78 3.51 1.28 -1.05
C ASP A 78 2.33 2.07 -1.60
N LEU A 79 1.34 2.36 -0.76
CA LEU A 79 0.16 3.10 -1.15
C LEU A 79 -0.37 3.95 0.01
N VAL A 80 -0.63 5.20 -0.26
CA VAL A 80 -1.33 6.12 0.65
C VAL A 80 -2.61 6.60 -0.02
N ILE A 81 -3.72 6.44 0.67
CA ILE A 81 -5.03 6.95 0.25
C ILE A 81 -5.32 8.22 1.04
N GLU A 82 -5.59 9.31 0.35
CA GLU A 82 -6.04 10.56 0.94
C GLU A 82 -7.47 10.86 0.50
N THR A 83 -8.35 11.10 1.47
CA THR A 83 -9.73 11.53 1.20
C THR A 83 -9.79 13.03 0.99
N GLY A 84 -10.89 13.52 0.41
CA GLY A 84 -11.15 14.96 0.26
C GLY A 84 -11.15 15.75 1.56
N SER A 85 -11.35 15.09 2.72
CA SER A 85 -11.25 15.68 4.06
C SER A 85 -9.80 15.72 4.60
N GLY A 86 -8.82 15.18 3.88
CA GLY A 86 -7.43 15.07 4.30
C GLY A 86 -7.14 13.89 5.22
N ALA A 87 -8.08 12.96 5.41
CA ALA A 87 -7.83 11.73 6.15
C ALA A 87 -6.95 10.78 5.34
N LEU A 88 -5.97 10.15 6.00
CA LEU A 88 -4.94 9.33 5.38
C LEU A 88 -5.00 7.88 5.87
N VAL A 89 -4.89 6.95 4.93
CA VAL A 89 -4.68 5.52 5.18
C VAL A 89 -3.43 5.07 4.44
N GLY A 90 -2.48 4.46 5.15
CA GLY A 90 -1.29 3.87 4.55
C GLY A 90 -1.45 2.37 4.37
N ILE A 91 -1.00 1.84 3.25
CA ILE A 91 -1.01 0.40 2.93
C ILE A 91 0.39 -0.02 2.53
N GLU A 92 0.89 -1.03 3.21
CA GLU A 92 2.11 -1.78 2.87
C GLU A 92 1.71 -3.17 2.40
N VAL A 93 2.37 -3.69 1.38
CA VAL A 93 2.05 -4.99 0.78
C VAL A 93 3.17 -5.98 1.06
N LYS A 94 2.84 -7.13 1.62
CA LYS A 94 3.82 -8.15 1.95
C LYS A 94 3.41 -9.53 1.42
N ALA A 95 4.24 -10.09 0.56
CA ALA A 95 4.03 -11.42 -0.03
C ALA A 95 4.36 -12.58 0.96
N SER A 96 4.13 -12.38 2.25
CA SER A 96 4.41 -13.37 3.30
C SER A 96 3.24 -13.45 4.27
N ALA A 97 3.02 -14.63 4.84
CA ALA A 97 2.05 -14.81 5.93
C ALA A 97 2.58 -14.28 7.28
N THR A 98 3.90 -14.14 7.42
CA THR A 98 4.52 -13.67 8.66
C THR A 98 4.76 -12.18 8.59
N VAL A 99 4.13 -11.44 9.50
CA VAL A 99 4.28 -9.99 9.68
C VAL A 99 4.92 -9.73 11.04
N ASN A 100 5.86 -8.79 11.10
CA ASN A 100 6.54 -8.38 12.33
C ASN A 100 6.50 -6.86 12.50
N ALA A 101 6.94 -6.36 13.65
CA ALA A 101 6.91 -4.94 13.97
C ALA A 101 7.73 -4.06 13.01
N GLY A 102 8.77 -4.61 12.38
CA GLY A 102 9.62 -3.91 11.41
C GLY A 102 8.87 -3.59 10.10
N ASP A 103 7.88 -4.41 9.73
CA ASP A 103 7.08 -4.22 8.52
C ASP A 103 6.19 -2.96 8.59
N PHE A 104 6.01 -2.39 9.78
CA PHE A 104 5.25 -1.15 10.00
C PHE A 104 6.13 0.11 10.08
N LYS A 105 7.42 0.03 9.81
CA LYS A 105 8.34 1.16 9.98
C LYS A 105 7.92 2.38 9.16
N GLY A 106 7.66 2.20 7.87
CA GLY A 106 7.19 3.27 6.98
C GLY A 106 5.84 3.86 7.43
N LEU A 107 4.90 2.98 7.81
CA LEU A 107 3.58 3.39 8.30
C LEU A 107 3.65 4.20 9.61
N ARG A 108 4.55 3.85 10.53
CA ARG A 108 4.77 4.64 11.76
C ARG A 108 5.33 6.03 11.45
N LYS A 109 6.31 6.11 10.56
CA LYS A 109 6.86 7.40 10.13
C LYS A 109 5.81 8.28 9.44
N LEU A 110 4.98 7.68 8.60
CA LEU A 110 3.85 8.39 7.99
C LEU A 110 2.85 8.87 9.05
N ALA A 111 2.53 8.04 10.05
CA ALA A 111 1.65 8.41 11.16
C ALA A 111 2.22 9.57 11.99
N ASP A 112 3.52 9.54 12.30
CA ASP A 112 4.19 10.61 13.04
C ASP A 112 4.21 11.92 12.25
N ALA A 113 4.42 11.85 10.93
CA ALA A 113 4.43 13.01 10.05
C ALA A 113 3.05 13.64 9.86
N CYS A 114 1.99 12.82 9.80
CA CYS A 114 0.63 13.26 9.48
C CYS A 114 -0.28 13.45 10.70
N GLY A 115 0.14 13.00 11.88
CA GLY A 115 -0.57 13.19 13.14
C GLY A 115 -2.01 12.68 13.10
N ASP A 116 -2.96 13.56 13.43
CA ASP A 116 -4.39 13.22 13.49
C ASP A 116 -5.02 12.93 12.13
N ASN A 117 -4.40 13.33 11.04
CA ASN A 117 -4.87 13.00 9.70
C ASN A 117 -4.64 11.53 9.34
N PHE A 118 -3.62 10.90 9.92
CA PHE A 118 -3.40 9.48 9.74
C PHE A 118 -4.45 8.67 10.52
N LYS A 119 -5.25 7.89 9.83
CA LYS A 119 -6.37 7.14 10.43
C LYS A 119 -6.04 5.67 10.63
N LEU A 120 -5.35 5.05 9.68
CA LEU A 120 -5.05 3.63 9.71
C LEU A 120 -3.81 3.31 8.88
N GLY A 121 -2.96 2.43 9.39
CA GLY A 121 -1.90 1.79 8.65
C GLY A 121 -2.15 0.28 8.55
N VAL A 122 -2.13 -0.25 7.35
CA VAL A 122 -2.40 -1.65 7.08
C VAL A 122 -1.20 -2.30 6.41
N VAL A 123 -0.73 -3.42 6.94
CA VAL A 123 0.14 -4.35 6.21
C VAL A 123 -0.76 -5.45 5.64
N LEU A 124 -0.95 -5.44 4.32
CA LEU A 124 -1.65 -6.52 3.61
C LEU A 124 -0.71 -7.69 3.43
N CYS A 125 -1.11 -8.87 3.85
CA CYS A 125 -0.28 -10.08 3.87
C CYS A 125 -1.06 -11.32 3.47
N ASP A 126 -0.35 -12.44 3.31
CA ASP A 126 -0.94 -13.78 3.08
C ASP A 126 -1.33 -14.45 4.41
N GLY A 127 -1.92 -13.67 5.32
CA GLY A 127 -2.40 -14.15 6.62
C GLY A 127 -3.86 -14.60 6.58
N GLY A 128 -4.30 -15.26 7.64
CA GLY A 128 -5.67 -15.79 7.71
C GLY A 128 -6.69 -14.86 8.38
N ARG A 129 -6.23 -13.91 9.19
CA ARG A 129 -7.09 -13.00 9.97
C ARG A 129 -6.37 -11.68 10.30
N PRO A 130 -7.11 -10.59 10.53
CA PRO A 130 -6.50 -9.35 11.01
C PRO A 130 -5.87 -9.50 12.39
N VAL A 131 -4.69 -8.88 12.56
CA VAL A 131 -3.92 -8.86 13.82
C VAL A 131 -3.48 -7.41 14.10
N PRO A 132 -3.84 -6.82 15.27
CA PRO A 132 -3.39 -5.48 15.62
C PRO A 132 -1.89 -5.46 15.95
N PHE A 133 -1.20 -4.38 15.53
CA PHE A 133 0.23 -4.14 15.77
C PHE A 133 0.52 -2.81 16.48
N GLY A 134 -0.48 -2.20 17.07
CA GLY A 134 -0.40 -0.94 17.80
C GLY A 134 -1.61 -0.06 17.55
N ASP A 135 -1.53 1.20 18.00
CA ASP A 135 -2.56 2.18 17.74
C ASP A 135 -2.64 2.47 16.24
N ARG A 136 -3.84 2.31 15.68
CA ARG A 136 -4.11 2.55 14.25
C ARG A 136 -3.25 1.69 13.28
N LEU A 137 -2.66 0.57 13.72
CA LEU A 137 -1.85 -0.32 12.90
C LEU A 137 -2.36 -1.75 12.95
N VAL A 138 -2.55 -2.36 11.78
CA VAL A 138 -3.08 -3.72 11.65
C VAL A 138 -2.41 -4.47 10.51
N ALA A 139 -2.08 -5.75 10.73
CA ALA A 139 -1.84 -6.68 9.64
C ALA A 139 -3.16 -7.29 9.21
N ALA A 140 -3.46 -7.33 7.93
CA ALA A 140 -4.72 -7.86 7.41
C ALA A 140 -4.48 -8.78 6.22
N PRO A 141 -5.30 -9.83 6.05
CA PRO A 141 -5.19 -10.68 4.87
C PRO A 141 -5.58 -9.92 3.60
N MET A 142 -4.96 -10.29 2.47
CA MET A 142 -5.31 -9.74 1.15
C MET A 142 -6.79 -9.84 0.84
N SER A 143 -7.47 -10.87 1.34
CA SER A 143 -8.91 -11.09 1.14
C SER A 143 -9.79 -9.97 1.70
N CYS A 144 -9.27 -9.14 2.62
CA CYS A 144 -10.00 -7.96 3.12
C CYS A 144 -10.28 -6.91 2.04
N LEU A 145 -9.57 -6.95 0.91
CA LEU A 145 -9.84 -6.06 -0.22
C LEU A 145 -11.22 -6.29 -0.86
N TRP A 146 -11.83 -7.46 -0.63
CA TRP A 146 -13.13 -7.85 -1.21
C TRP A 146 -14.19 -8.26 -0.17
N ALA A 147 -13.95 -7.93 1.09
CA ALA A 147 -14.87 -8.26 2.17
C ALA A 147 -16.03 -7.25 2.30
#